data_2699d679b67ff6274c1bbc022bbf1c45
#
_entry.id   2699d679b67ff6274c1bbc022bbf1c45
#
_cell.length_a   1.000
_cell.length_b   1.000
_cell.length_c   1.000
_cell.angle_alpha   90.00
_cell.angle_beta   90.00
_cell.angle_gamma   90.00
#
_symmetry.space_group_name_H-M   'P 1'
#
loop_
_entity.id
_entity.type
_entity.pdbx_description
1 polymer ?
#
loop_
_entity_poly.entity_id
_entity_poly.type
_entity_poly.pdbx_seq_one_letter_code
_entity_poly.pdbx_strand_id
1 'polypeptide(L)'
;MQRSSRIKKELQMNEKVRSSYFSANFVVANGKRIFIFQSPTPGISFWLADDNSVNEIKANITGPSSSPYEGGIFILNIVIPERYPFVPPSVNFETKVYHPNIDTAGRICLDLLKIPPKGIW
;
A
#
# COMPACT_ATOMS: atom_id res chain seq x y z
N MET A 1 -6.32 19.14 7.74
CA MET A 1 -5.64 17.98 8.31
C MET A 1 -4.42 17.60 7.49
N GLN A 2 -3.27 17.55 8.14
CA GLN A 2 -1.99 17.29 7.47
C GLN A 2 -1.95 15.92 6.76
N ARG A 3 -2.48 14.87 7.39
CA ARG A 3 -2.53 13.53 6.81
C ARG A 3 -3.27 13.49 5.48
N SER A 4 -4.53 13.90 5.48
CA SER A 4 -5.37 13.85 4.27
C SER A 4 -4.83 14.72 3.15
N SER A 5 -4.38 15.94 3.47
CA SER A 5 -3.80 16.85 2.48
C SER A 5 -2.56 16.27 1.83
N ARG A 6 -1.66 15.72 2.64
CA ARG A 6 -0.41 15.16 2.11
C ARG A 6 -0.67 13.95 1.23
N ILE A 7 -1.52 13.03 1.66
CA ILE A 7 -1.83 11.83 0.88
C ILE A 7 -2.56 12.20 -0.41
N LYS A 8 -3.51 13.13 -0.35
CA LYS A 8 -4.16 13.63 -1.56
C LYS A 8 -3.17 14.25 -2.53
N LYS A 9 -2.21 15.01 -2.06
CA LYS A 9 -1.14 15.56 -2.91
C LYS A 9 -0.27 14.49 -3.51
N GLU A 10 0.10 13.47 -2.73
CA GLU A 10 0.90 12.35 -3.23
C GLU A 10 0.14 11.55 -4.30
N LEU A 11 -1.17 11.33 -4.10
CA LEU A 11 -2.02 10.62 -5.07
C LEU A 11 -2.39 11.49 -6.28
N GLN A 12 -2.37 12.82 -6.14
CA GLN A 12 -2.69 13.79 -7.19
C GLN A 12 -1.44 14.38 -7.85
N MET A 13 -0.39 13.61 -8.03
CA MET A 13 0.75 14.03 -8.82
C MET A 13 0.29 14.45 -10.22
N ASN A 14 1.04 15.38 -10.86
CA ASN A 14 0.71 15.75 -12.22
C ASN A 14 0.74 14.51 -13.14
N GLU A 15 -0.04 14.54 -14.21
CA GLU A 15 -0.22 13.38 -15.08
C GLU A 15 1.10 12.82 -15.62
N LYS A 16 2.04 13.68 -15.93
CA LYS A 16 3.34 13.27 -16.48
C LYS A 16 4.14 12.44 -15.46
N VAL A 17 4.18 12.88 -14.21
CA VAL A 17 4.86 12.16 -13.13
C VAL A 17 4.11 10.87 -12.82
N ARG A 18 2.78 10.94 -12.74
CA ARG A 18 1.94 9.78 -12.46
C ARG A 18 2.07 8.71 -13.53
N SER A 19 2.06 9.08 -14.80
CA SER A 19 2.22 8.12 -15.89
C SER A 19 3.60 7.46 -15.92
N SER A 20 4.62 8.11 -15.36
CA SER A 20 5.96 7.55 -15.26
C SER A 20 6.11 6.55 -14.11
N TYR A 21 5.38 6.75 -13.01
CA TYR A 21 5.52 5.94 -11.80
C TYR A 21 4.41 4.90 -11.61
N PHE A 22 3.22 5.17 -12.09
CA PHE A 22 2.12 4.20 -12.02
C PHE A 22 1.01 4.55 -13.01
N SER A 23 0.33 3.52 -13.48
CA SER A 23 -0.90 3.68 -14.27
C SER A 23 -2.11 3.54 -13.35
N ALA A 24 -3.17 4.27 -13.67
CA ALA A 24 -4.41 4.20 -12.93
C ALA A 24 -5.54 3.71 -13.83
N ASN A 25 -6.22 2.70 -13.37
CA ASN A 25 -7.46 2.20 -13.98
C ASN A 25 -8.55 2.25 -12.93
N PHE A 26 -9.80 2.23 -13.35
CA PHE A 26 -10.89 2.08 -12.42
C PHE A 26 -11.76 0.88 -12.78
N VAL A 27 -12.32 0.25 -11.76
CA VAL A 27 -13.32 -0.79 -11.89
C VAL A 27 -14.57 -0.35 -11.14
N VAL A 28 -15.72 -0.80 -11.59
CA VAL A 28 -16.98 -0.55 -10.89
C VAL A 28 -17.34 -1.81 -10.11
N ALA A 29 -17.42 -1.68 -8.81
CA ALA A 29 -17.84 -2.76 -7.92
C ALA A 29 -18.88 -2.22 -6.94
N ASN A 30 -20.00 -2.92 -6.83
CA ASN A 30 -21.13 -2.50 -5.97
C ASN A 30 -21.58 -1.06 -6.22
N GLY A 31 -21.59 -0.61 -7.49
CA GLY A 31 -21.97 0.75 -7.87
C GLY A 31 -20.97 1.83 -7.54
N LYS A 32 -19.80 1.48 -7.01
CA LYS A 32 -18.72 2.42 -6.68
C LYS A 32 -17.56 2.29 -7.64
N ARG A 33 -16.91 3.42 -7.93
CA ARG A 33 -15.67 3.43 -8.70
C ARG A 33 -14.51 3.19 -7.76
N ILE A 34 -13.76 2.12 -8.01
CA ILE A 34 -12.54 1.79 -7.29
C ILE A 34 -11.38 2.08 -8.21
N PHE A 35 -10.53 3.03 -7.83
CA PHE A 35 -9.32 3.34 -8.58
C PHE A 35 -8.22 2.37 -8.17
N ILE A 36 -7.67 1.69 -9.17
CA ILE A 36 -6.56 0.77 -9.00
C ILE A 36 -5.32 1.42 -9.61
N PHE A 37 -4.30 1.59 -8.79
CA PHE A 37 -3.02 2.15 -9.20
C PHE A 37 -2.02 1.00 -9.37
N GLN A 38 -1.38 0.93 -10.53
CA GLN A 38 -0.33 -0.03 -10.78
C GLN A 38 1.04 0.62 -10.68
N SER A 39 1.92 0.02 -9.87
CA SER A 39 3.32 0.40 -9.80
C SER A 39 4.02 0.08 -11.13
N PRO A 40 5.06 0.84 -11.53
CA PRO A 40 5.96 0.43 -12.61
C PRO A 40 6.60 -0.93 -12.37
N THR A 41 6.78 -1.31 -11.10
CA THR A 41 7.23 -2.66 -10.75
C THR A 41 6.12 -3.66 -11.06
N PRO A 42 6.36 -4.65 -11.92
CA PRO A 42 5.34 -5.66 -12.24
C PRO A 42 4.86 -6.40 -10.99
N GLY A 43 3.57 -6.72 -10.95
CA GLY A 43 2.98 -7.51 -9.89
C GLY A 43 2.61 -6.74 -8.63
N ILE A 44 2.67 -5.42 -8.65
CA ILE A 44 2.26 -4.58 -7.52
C ILE A 44 1.16 -3.63 -7.97
N SER A 45 0.05 -3.64 -7.25
CA SER A 45 -1.05 -2.70 -7.45
C SER A 45 -1.63 -2.28 -6.10
N PHE A 46 -2.32 -1.14 -6.05
CA PHE A 46 -2.95 -0.67 -4.82
C PHE A 46 -4.24 0.10 -5.14
N TRP A 47 -5.13 0.20 -4.15
CA TRP A 47 -6.39 0.92 -4.28
C TRP A 47 -6.81 1.46 -2.91
N LEU A 48 -7.68 2.47 -2.92
CA LEU A 48 -8.26 2.98 -1.69
C LEU A 48 -9.36 2.03 -1.21
N ALA A 49 -9.33 1.70 0.08
CA ALA A 49 -10.34 0.82 0.68
C ALA A 49 -11.71 1.50 0.75
N ASP A 50 -11.73 2.84 0.84
CA ASP A 50 -12.94 3.66 0.89
C ASP A 50 -12.73 4.93 0.06
N ASP A 51 -13.67 5.24 -0.83
CA ASP A 51 -13.64 6.42 -1.69
C ASP A 51 -13.64 7.74 -0.90
N ASN A 52 -14.21 7.73 0.28
CA ASN A 52 -14.34 8.92 1.13
C ASN A 52 -13.15 9.13 2.07
N SER A 53 -12.22 8.18 2.09
CA SER A 53 -11.10 8.21 3.01
C SER A 53 -9.82 7.75 2.33
N VAL A 54 -8.75 8.51 2.51
CA VAL A 54 -7.40 8.13 2.09
C VAL A 54 -6.60 7.48 3.22
N ASN A 55 -7.29 7.13 4.30
CA ASN A 55 -6.64 6.61 5.51
C ASN A 55 -6.30 5.14 5.41
N GLU A 56 -6.98 4.42 4.55
CA GLU A 56 -6.83 2.97 4.41
C GLU A 56 -6.62 2.61 2.96
N ILE A 57 -5.49 1.99 2.69
CA ILE A 57 -5.07 1.60 1.35
C ILE A 57 -4.89 0.08 1.35
N LYS A 58 -5.43 -0.56 0.34
CA LYS A 58 -5.16 -1.97 0.08
C LYS A 58 -4.11 -2.07 -1.02
N ALA A 59 -3.24 -3.04 -0.90
CA ALA A 59 -2.26 -3.35 -1.93
C ALA A 59 -2.25 -4.85 -2.22
N ASN A 60 -1.81 -5.19 -3.42
CA ASN A 60 -1.65 -6.57 -3.81
C ASN A 60 -0.25 -6.76 -4.39
N ILE A 61 0.40 -7.81 -3.96
CA ILE A 61 1.71 -8.19 -4.46
C ILE A 61 1.58 -9.61 -5.02
N THR A 62 1.97 -9.77 -6.29
CA THR A 62 2.11 -11.09 -6.89
C THR A 62 3.48 -11.65 -6.50
N GLY A 63 3.52 -12.89 -6.05
CA GLY A 63 4.76 -13.54 -5.68
C GLY A 63 5.75 -13.56 -6.84
N PRO A 64 7.02 -13.15 -6.61
CA PRO A 64 8.02 -13.10 -7.66
C PRO A 64 8.30 -14.46 -8.29
N SER A 65 8.60 -14.43 -9.58
CA SER A 65 9.03 -15.66 -10.29
C SER A 65 10.29 -16.24 -9.66
N SER A 66 10.39 -17.55 -9.65
CA SER A 66 11.53 -18.28 -9.08
C SER A 66 11.72 -18.08 -7.57
N SER A 67 10.67 -17.66 -6.87
CA SER A 67 10.62 -17.61 -5.41
C SER A 67 9.62 -18.63 -4.88
N PRO A 68 9.69 -18.98 -3.57
CA PRO A 68 8.67 -19.83 -2.94
C PRO A 68 7.25 -19.26 -3.01
N TYR A 69 7.13 -17.96 -3.33
CA TYR A 69 5.86 -17.23 -3.39
C TYR A 69 5.28 -17.13 -4.79
N GLU A 70 5.97 -17.66 -5.79
CA GLU A 70 5.53 -17.62 -7.18
C GLU A 70 4.12 -18.18 -7.34
N GLY A 71 3.28 -17.46 -8.09
CA GLY A 71 1.89 -17.81 -8.31
C GLY A 71 0.93 -17.41 -7.20
N GLY A 72 1.44 -16.91 -6.07
CA GLY A 72 0.62 -16.39 -4.98
C GLY A 72 0.25 -14.93 -5.18
N ILE A 73 -0.91 -14.55 -4.65
CA ILE A 73 -1.37 -13.16 -4.58
C ILE A 73 -1.50 -12.81 -3.11
N PHE A 74 -0.78 -11.77 -2.67
CA PHE A 74 -0.70 -11.38 -1.27
C PHE A 74 -1.28 -9.99 -1.10
N ILE A 75 -2.29 -9.88 -0.24
CA ILE A 75 -2.99 -8.63 0.03
C ILE A 75 -2.42 -8.00 1.30
N LEU A 76 -2.11 -6.71 1.20
CA LEU A 76 -1.65 -5.89 2.31
C LEU A 76 -2.71 -4.88 2.68
N ASN A 77 -2.81 -4.59 3.97
CA ASN A 77 -3.60 -3.49 4.50
C ASN A 77 -2.67 -2.40 5.02
N ILE A 78 -2.83 -1.19 4.51
CA ILE A 78 -2.01 -0.04 4.86
C ILE A 78 -2.92 0.99 5.52
N VAL A 79 -2.63 1.32 6.78
CA VAL A 79 -3.39 2.32 7.54
C VAL A 79 -2.48 3.53 7.76
N ILE A 80 -2.97 4.68 7.33
CA ILE A 80 -2.25 5.95 7.46
C ILE A 80 -2.67 6.61 8.78
N PRO A 81 -1.75 6.80 9.76
CA PRO A 81 -2.09 7.41 11.02
C PRO A 81 -2.37 8.91 10.87
N GLU A 82 -3.09 9.47 11.85
CA GLU A 82 -3.39 10.91 11.86
C GLU A 82 -2.14 11.77 11.85
N ARG A 83 -1.07 11.29 12.48
CA ARG A 83 0.20 12.01 12.59
C ARG A 83 1.14 11.79 11.41
N TYR A 84 0.70 11.10 10.35
CA TYR A 84 1.47 11.00 9.12
C TYR A 84 1.78 12.40 8.55
N PRO A 85 2.99 12.71 8.12
CA PRO A 85 4.15 11.83 7.93
C PRO A 85 5.10 11.72 9.14
N PHE A 86 4.75 12.26 10.30
CA PHE A 86 5.58 12.20 11.51
C PHE A 86 5.59 10.82 12.15
N VAL A 87 4.58 10.02 11.85
CA VAL A 87 4.46 8.63 12.25
C VAL A 87 4.31 7.80 10.97
N PRO A 88 5.03 6.68 10.85
CA PRO A 88 4.94 5.84 9.66
C PRO A 88 3.58 5.17 9.53
N PRO A 89 3.18 4.76 8.30
CA PRO A 89 1.97 3.98 8.13
C PRO A 89 2.12 2.60 8.78
N SER A 90 0.96 2.04 9.19
CA SER A 90 0.88 0.66 9.63
C SER A 90 0.64 -0.23 8.42
N VAL A 91 1.49 -1.23 8.22
CA VAL A 91 1.40 -2.14 7.07
C VAL A 91 1.36 -3.57 7.57
N ASN A 92 0.31 -4.28 7.21
CA ASN A 92 0.12 -5.68 7.59
C ASN A 92 -0.30 -6.51 6.39
N PHE A 93 0.15 -7.75 6.33
CA PHE A 93 -0.39 -8.71 5.37
C PHE A 93 -1.74 -9.25 5.86
N GLU A 94 -2.76 -9.16 5.04
CA GLU A 94 -4.03 -9.85 5.28
C GLU A 94 -3.94 -11.31 4.84
N THR A 95 -3.23 -11.57 3.75
CA THR A 95 -2.95 -12.92 3.28
C THR A 95 -1.86 -13.54 4.14
N LYS A 96 -2.05 -14.78 4.57
CA LYS A 96 -1.01 -15.51 5.31
C LYS A 96 0.25 -15.65 4.47
N VAL A 97 1.39 -15.25 5.06
CA VAL A 97 2.70 -15.34 4.43
C VAL A 97 3.66 -16.03 5.40
N TYR A 98 4.31 -17.06 4.92
CA TYR A 98 5.39 -17.70 5.66
C TYR A 98 6.71 -17.03 5.27
N HIS A 99 7.22 -16.18 6.17
CA HIS A 99 8.44 -15.42 5.94
C HIS A 99 9.08 -15.06 7.28
N PRO A 100 10.43 -15.10 7.40
CA PRO A 100 11.09 -14.81 8.68
C PRO A 100 10.83 -13.42 9.23
N ASN A 101 10.53 -12.45 8.39
CA ASN A 101 10.26 -11.07 8.79
C ASN A 101 8.76 -10.73 8.86
N ILE A 102 7.89 -11.72 8.76
CA ILE A 102 6.43 -11.54 8.84
C ILE A 102 5.90 -12.51 9.89
N ASP A 103 5.25 -11.98 10.93
CA ASP A 103 4.69 -12.82 11.99
C ASP A 103 3.34 -13.41 11.61
N THR A 104 2.80 -14.25 12.50
CA THR A 104 1.52 -14.94 12.26
C THR A 104 0.32 -13.99 12.18
N ALA A 105 0.45 -12.77 12.70
CA ALA A 105 -0.57 -11.73 12.58
C ALA A 105 -0.42 -10.88 11.32
N GLY A 106 0.56 -11.17 10.47
CA GLY A 106 0.83 -10.41 9.24
C GLY A 106 1.66 -9.16 9.45
N ARG A 107 2.20 -8.94 10.66
CA ARG A 107 3.04 -7.78 10.95
C ARG A 107 4.43 -7.96 10.33
N ILE A 108 4.92 -6.89 9.73
CA ILE A 108 6.18 -6.88 8.99
C ILE A 108 7.28 -6.30 9.90
N CYS A 109 8.35 -7.05 10.09
CA CYS A 109 9.54 -6.58 10.80
C CYS A 109 10.44 -5.82 9.82
N LEU A 110 10.24 -4.50 9.74
CA LEU A 110 10.98 -3.62 8.83
C LEU A 110 11.23 -2.29 9.52
N ASP A 111 12.49 -1.85 9.58
CA ASP A 111 12.87 -0.62 10.30
C ASP A 111 12.17 0.63 9.76
N LEU A 112 11.90 0.67 8.48
CA LEU A 112 11.20 1.77 7.85
C LEU A 112 9.77 1.99 8.41
N LEU A 113 9.18 0.94 8.97
CA LEU A 113 7.83 0.95 9.53
C LEU A 113 7.80 1.16 11.04
N LYS A 114 8.97 1.38 11.67
CA LYS A 114 9.08 1.61 13.11
C LYS A 114 9.19 3.11 13.39
N ILE A 115 8.63 3.51 14.53
CA ILE A 115 8.74 4.90 15.00
C ILE A 115 10.16 5.15 15.51
N PRO A 116 10.81 6.29 15.17
CA PRO A 116 12.10 6.63 15.76
C PRO A 116 12.06 6.66 17.31
N PRO A 117 13.15 6.29 18.00
CA PRO A 117 14.47 5.94 17.47
C PRO A 117 14.61 4.48 17.02
N LYS A 118 13.56 3.68 17.10
CA LYS A 118 13.61 2.26 16.76
C LYS A 118 13.67 2.01 15.25
N GLY A 119 13.31 3.00 14.44
CA GLY A 119 13.32 2.92 13.00
C GLY A 119 13.93 4.15 12.34
N ILE A 120 14.02 4.13 11.02
CA ILE A 120 14.67 5.18 10.20
C ILE A 120 13.67 6.10 9.50
N TRP A 121 12.43 6.06 9.93
CA TRP A 121 11.36 6.87 9.35
C TRP A 121 11.63 8.37 9.31
#